data_e6ffad5163f5fc4adccfb13df8c151f2
#
_entry.id   e6ffad5163f5fc4adccfb13df8c151f2
#
_cell.length_a   1.000
_cell.length_b   1.000
_cell.length_c   1.000
_cell.angle_alpha   90.00
_cell.angle_beta   90.00
_cell.angle_gamma   90.00
#
_symmetry.space_group_name_H-M   'P 1'
#
loop_
_entity.id
_entity.type
_entity.pdbx_description
1 polymer ?
#
loop_
_entity_poly.entity_id
_entity_poly.type
_entity_poly.pdbx_seq_one_letter_code
_entity_poly.pdbx_strand_id
1 'polypeptide(L)'
;PWWVAGGALAAVVGVGALLWTLAVFSIYLRPHPRIAGSRWMYENVPQDATIANEHWDWGLPLRVDGKDPFSSMYRGLELALYDEDDEEKRQKLYAWLDEADVIVMASNRLYASISRLPTRYPLTTTYYRALFAGELGFELAADFTSYPALGPFVFPDQEQPFPLIAAAHTEQSAPVAVDLPPAEEAFSVYDHPRVLIFRKTADYSRARVEQVLGAVDLSRAERGLTPRESSSAASLLQFDAKTWQEQQAGGTWSAMFDRRSLTNRYPGLAALVWWLASTVMGGLVFPLLFAALPRLRDRGYGVARVLALVLLAYLTWLAASLRLLPNTRATIAAAFVLMTLVGARVGWRHREALRAYIRRNWRLLLWMEAAFAALYWFWVGVRLLNPDLWHPIVGGEKPMDFAYFNAVMKSTWFPPYNPWLSGATINYYYFGFVIAGLPMKLLGVPSTIGYNLALPTLFALTGGAAFSAAFNLVAPLDP
;
A
#
# COMPACT_ATOMS: atom_id res chain seq x y z
N PRO A 1 30.42 14.77 23.22
CA PRO A 1 30.14 15.41 21.96
C PRO A 1 29.24 14.55 21.05
N TRP A 2 29.56 13.32 20.66
CA TRP A 2 28.71 12.52 19.77
C TRP A 2 27.32 12.17 20.34
N TRP A 3 27.21 11.95 21.65
CA TRP A 3 25.94 11.69 22.31
C TRP A 3 25.04 12.94 22.37
N VAL A 4 25.63 14.17 22.45
CA VAL A 4 24.87 15.42 22.40
C VAL A 4 24.31 15.63 20.99
N ALA A 5 25.13 15.45 19.96
CA ALA A 5 24.69 15.54 18.56
C ALA A 5 23.62 14.49 18.23
N GLY A 6 23.82 13.25 18.69
CA GLY A 6 22.82 12.18 18.54
C GLY A 6 21.51 12.50 19.28
N GLY A 7 21.58 13.03 20.49
CA GLY A 7 20.41 13.47 21.25
C GLY A 7 19.66 14.62 20.59
N ALA A 8 20.39 15.62 20.08
CA ALA A 8 19.79 16.73 19.34
C ALA A 8 19.10 16.27 18.05
N LEU A 9 19.76 15.39 17.27
CA LEU A 9 19.17 14.83 16.07
C LEU A 9 17.91 14.02 16.40
N ALA A 10 17.96 13.16 17.41
CA ALA A 10 16.80 12.39 17.86
C ALA A 10 15.65 13.29 18.32
N ALA A 11 15.96 14.40 19.02
CA ALA A 11 14.95 15.37 19.42
C ALA A 11 14.32 16.08 18.20
N VAL A 12 15.12 16.51 17.22
CA VAL A 12 14.62 17.16 16.00
C VAL A 12 13.71 16.19 15.22
N VAL A 13 14.16 14.96 15.02
CA VAL A 13 13.36 13.93 14.33
C VAL A 13 12.08 13.59 15.11
N GLY A 14 12.19 13.41 16.43
CA GLY A 14 11.04 13.09 17.29
C GLY A 14 10.00 14.22 17.35
N VAL A 15 10.44 15.46 17.49
CA VAL A 15 9.54 16.63 17.47
C VAL A 15 8.91 16.79 16.08
N GLY A 16 9.70 16.69 15.01
CA GLY A 16 9.17 16.75 13.64
C GLY A 16 8.12 15.68 13.36
N ALA A 17 8.39 14.42 13.76
CA ALA A 17 7.45 13.33 13.63
C ALA A 17 6.15 13.56 14.44
N LEU A 18 6.27 14.07 15.67
CA LEU A 18 5.12 14.42 16.51
C LEU A 18 4.28 15.52 15.86
N LEU A 19 4.89 16.61 15.41
CA LEU A 19 4.19 17.73 14.76
C LEU A 19 3.47 17.25 13.49
N TRP A 20 4.13 16.43 12.66
CA TRP A 20 3.52 15.85 11.48
C TRP A 20 2.34 14.92 11.83
N THR A 21 2.51 14.07 12.86
CA THR A 21 1.42 13.21 13.36
C THR A 21 0.22 14.03 13.80
N LEU A 22 0.43 15.14 14.53
CA LEU A 22 -0.65 16.04 14.93
C LEU A 22 -1.31 16.73 13.73
N ALA A 23 -0.52 17.13 12.73
CA ALA A 23 -1.03 17.69 11.48
C ALA A 23 -1.93 16.69 10.75
N VAL A 24 -1.47 15.45 10.55
CA VAL A 24 -2.27 14.39 9.91
C VAL A 24 -3.48 14.03 10.76
N PHE A 25 -3.35 13.96 12.10
CA PHE A 25 -4.48 13.67 12.98
C PHE A 25 -5.60 14.73 12.87
N SER A 26 -5.27 15.96 12.50
CA SER A 26 -6.25 17.04 12.33
C SER A 26 -7.32 16.74 11.27
N ILE A 27 -7.03 15.86 10.29
CA ILE A 27 -8.02 15.47 9.27
C ILE A 27 -9.25 14.79 9.90
N TYR A 28 -9.04 14.01 10.96
CA TYR A 28 -10.10 13.28 11.67
C TYR A 28 -10.91 14.14 12.65
N LEU A 29 -10.50 15.38 12.86
CA LEU A 29 -11.23 16.35 13.70
C LEU A 29 -12.25 17.18 12.89
N ARG A 30 -12.27 16.99 11.58
CA ARG A 30 -13.18 17.69 10.63
C ARG A 30 -14.11 16.69 9.94
N PRO A 31 -15.26 17.16 9.42
CA PRO A 31 -16.10 16.30 8.59
C PRO A 31 -15.32 15.72 7.41
N HIS A 32 -15.59 14.47 7.09
CA HIS A 32 -15.01 13.86 5.90
C HIS A 32 -15.50 14.60 4.64
N PRO A 33 -14.64 14.96 3.66
CA PRO A 33 -15.03 15.79 2.52
C PRO A 33 -16.20 15.24 1.71
N ARG A 34 -16.31 13.92 1.55
CA ARG A 34 -17.46 13.30 0.88
C ARG A 34 -18.77 13.50 1.63
N ILE A 35 -18.74 13.52 2.97
CA ILE A 35 -19.92 13.79 3.79
C ILE A 35 -20.29 15.27 3.70
N ALA A 36 -19.30 16.16 3.80
CA ALA A 36 -19.52 17.60 3.65
C ALA A 36 -20.07 17.94 2.27
N GLY A 37 -19.45 17.42 1.21
CA GLY A 37 -19.93 17.58 -0.16
C GLY A 37 -21.34 17.02 -0.38
N SER A 38 -21.67 15.86 0.21
CA SER A 38 -23.01 15.28 0.12
C SER A 38 -24.06 16.16 0.78
N ARG A 39 -23.79 16.72 1.97
CA ARG A 39 -24.68 17.64 2.66
C ARG A 39 -24.90 18.91 1.84
N TRP A 40 -23.81 19.47 1.32
CA TRP A 40 -23.90 20.65 0.46
C TRP A 40 -24.73 20.37 -0.80
N MET A 41 -24.57 19.20 -1.42
CA MET A 41 -25.40 18.82 -2.58
C MET A 41 -26.87 18.74 -2.23
N TYR A 42 -27.25 18.18 -1.08
CA TYR A 42 -28.65 18.13 -0.63
C TYR A 42 -29.27 19.51 -0.39
N GLU A 43 -28.48 20.55 -0.17
CA GLU A 43 -28.93 21.91 0.09
C GLU A 43 -28.88 22.79 -1.16
N ASN A 44 -27.99 22.51 -2.10
CA ASN A 44 -27.66 23.42 -3.21
C ASN A 44 -27.94 22.85 -4.60
N VAL A 45 -28.21 21.55 -4.73
CA VAL A 45 -28.54 20.91 -6.01
C VAL A 45 -30.03 20.66 -6.09
N PRO A 46 -30.71 21.13 -7.17
CA PRO A 46 -32.14 20.91 -7.35
C PRO A 46 -32.49 19.42 -7.37
N GLN A 47 -33.68 19.08 -6.87
CA GLN A 47 -34.23 17.74 -7.03
C GLN A 47 -34.42 17.45 -8.54
N ASP A 48 -34.40 16.17 -8.89
CA ASP A 48 -34.45 15.69 -10.29
C ASP A 48 -33.21 15.99 -11.15
N ALA A 49 -32.19 16.66 -10.60
CA ALA A 49 -30.94 16.89 -11.30
C ALA A 49 -30.23 15.58 -11.65
N THR A 50 -29.57 15.55 -12.80
CA THR A 50 -28.71 14.44 -13.22
C THR A 50 -27.29 14.65 -12.68
N ILE A 51 -26.88 13.76 -11.79
CA ILE A 51 -25.56 13.81 -11.15
C ILE A 51 -24.64 12.79 -11.83
N ALA A 52 -23.62 13.27 -12.50
CA ALA A 52 -22.59 12.47 -13.13
C ALA A 52 -21.44 12.21 -12.13
N ASN A 53 -21.25 10.95 -11.80
CA ASN A 53 -20.17 10.47 -10.97
C ASN A 53 -19.14 9.70 -11.81
N GLU A 54 -17.88 9.81 -11.47
CA GLU A 54 -16.83 9.02 -12.10
C GLU A 54 -16.94 7.55 -11.68
N HIS A 55 -16.80 6.62 -12.63
CA HIS A 55 -16.72 5.21 -12.29
C HIS A 55 -15.45 4.91 -11.48
N TRP A 56 -15.42 3.78 -10.79
CA TRP A 56 -14.29 3.37 -9.92
C TRP A 56 -14.07 4.27 -8.69
N ASP A 57 -14.92 5.25 -8.44
CA ASP A 57 -14.92 6.04 -7.23
C ASP A 57 -16.29 6.02 -6.53
N TRP A 58 -16.40 6.64 -5.39
CA TRP A 58 -17.63 6.67 -4.62
C TRP A 58 -18.60 7.70 -5.21
N GLY A 59 -19.76 7.24 -5.65
CA GLY A 59 -20.80 8.15 -6.12
C GLY A 59 -21.32 9.04 -4.99
N LEU A 60 -21.39 10.35 -5.25
CA LEU A 60 -22.01 11.33 -4.36
C LEU A 60 -23.36 11.81 -4.95
N PRO A 61 -24.28 12.29 -4.07
CA PRO A 61 -24.18 12.35 -2.63
C PRO A 61 -24.32 10.97 -1.98
N LEU A 62 -23.66 10.79 -0.81
CA LEU A 62 -23.78 9.60 0.02
C LEU A 62 -25.13 9.56 0.73
N ARG A 63 -25.55 8.39 1.19
CA ARG A 63 -26.67 8.23 2.11
C ARG A 63 -26.30 8.76 3.49
N VAL A 64 -26.61 10.01 3.77
CA VAL A 64 -26.37 10.67 5.04
C VAL A 64 -27.63 11.36 5.53
N ASP A 65 -27.74 11.53 6.85
CA ASP A 65 -28.84 12.24 7.50
C ASP A 65 -30.22 11.68 7.12
N GLY A 66 -30.31 10.36 6.88
CA GLY A 66 -31.54 9.65 6.53
C GLY A 66 -32.02 9.85 5.09
N LYS A 67 -31.26 10.54 4.23
CA LYS A 67 -31.62 10.76 2.83
C LYS A 67 -31.03 9.65 1.94
N ASP A 68 -31.80 9.16 0.98
CA ASP A 68 -31.37 8.23 -0.06
C ASP A 68 -31.40 8.95 -1.42
N PRO A 69 -30.23 9.33 -1.97
CA PRO A 69 -30.19 10.29 -3.07
C PRO A 69 -30.74 9.75 -4.39
N PHE A 70 -30.38 8.50 -4.73
CA PHE A 70 -30.68 7.92 -6.04
C PHE A 70 -31.96 7.06 -6.07
N SER A 71 -32.69 6.98 -4.97
CA SER A 71 -34.00 6.34 -4.95
C SER A 71 -35.13 7.26 -5.41
N SER A 72 -35.04 8.59 -5.12
CA SER A 72 -36.14 9.52 -5.37
C SER A 72 -35.75 10.99 -5.54
N MET A 73 -34.46 11.35 -5.37
CA MET A 73 -34.06 12.76 -5.37
C MET A 73 -33.30 13.16 -6.63
N TYR A 74 -32.41 12.30 -7.13
CA TYR A 74 -31.51 12.60 -8.23
C TYR A 74 -31.46 11.46 -9.23
N ARG A 75 -31.15 11.79 -10.48
CA ARG A 75 -30.79 10.80 -11.50
C ARG A 75 -29.28 10.58 -11.47
N GLY A 76 -28.85 9.34 -11.41
CA GLY A 76 -27.42 8.97 -11.47
C GLY A 76 -26.94 8.75 -12.90
N LEU A 77 -25.78 9.30 -13.23
CA LEU A 77 -25.07 9.05 -14.46
C LEU A 77 -23.64 8.63 -14.13
N GLU A 78 -23.14 7.58 -14.76
CA GLU A 78 -21.76 7.09 -14.56
C GLU A 78 -20.88 7.46 -15.74
N LEU A 79 -19.75 8.10 -15.45
CA LEU A 79 -18.73 8.48 -16.44
C LEU A 79 -17.63 7.41 -16.50
N ALA A 80 -17.62 6.59 -17.53
CA ALA A 80 -16.63 5.51 -17.73
C ALA A 80 -15.31 6.04 -18.30
N LEU A 81 -14.57 6.84 -17.52
CA LEU A 81 -13.40 7.60 -17.98
C LEU A 81 -12.12 6.75 -18.14
N TYR A 82 -12.07 5.52 -17.60
CA TYR A 82 -10.98 4.58 -17.85
C TYR A 82 -11.16 3.73 -19.11
N ASP A 83 -12.31 3.82 -19.79
CA ASP A 83 -12.47 3.18 -21.09
C ASP A 83 -11.44 3.72 -22.08
N GLU A 84 -11.08 2.93 -23.08
CA GLU A 84 -10.14 3.35 -24.14
C GLU A 84 -10.62 4.64 -24.81
N ASP A 85 -9.67 5.54 -25.13
CA ASP A 85 -9.97 6.77 -25.81
C ASP A 85 -10.16 6.50 -27.31
N ASP A 86 -11.41 6.34 -27.72
CA ASP A 86 -11.84 6.10 -29.08
C ASP A 86 -13.02 7.00 -29.49
N GLU A 87 -13.51 6.84 -30.71
CA GLU A 87 -14.62 7.65 -31.18
C GLU A 87 -15.93 7.33 -30.46
N GLU A 88 -16.13 6.07 -30.05
CA GLU A 88 -17.31 5.68 -29.26
C GLU A 88 -17.35 6.41 -27.92
N LYS A 89 -16.22 6.43 -27.20
CA LYS A 89 -16.09 7.17 -25.94
C LYS A 89 -16.28 8.69 -26.14
N ARG A 90 -15.77 9.24 -27.25
CA ARG A 90 -15.98 10.66 -27.59
C ARG A 90 -17.47 10.97 -27.69
N GLN A 91 -18.23 10.15 -28.41
CA GLN A 91 -19.69 10.35 -28.54
C GLN A 91 -20.41 10.16 -27.20
N LYS A 92 -19.98 9.20 -26.39
CA LYS A 92 -20.47 9.03 -25.01
C LYS A 92 -20.20 10.27 -24.14
N LEU A 93 -18.96 10.82 -24.19
CA LEU A 93 -18.61 12.03 -23.45
C LEU A 93 -19.53 13.21 -23.84
N TYR A 94 -19.79 13.36 -25.11
CA TYR A 94 -20.72 14.37 -25.57
C TYR A 94 -22.13 14.18 -24.97
N ALA A 95 -22.66 12.96 -25.00
CA ALA A 95 -23.97 12.66 -24.46
C ALA A 95 -24.01 12.83 -22.94
N TRP A 96 -22.99 12.39 -22.23
CA TRP A 96 -22.89 12.54 -20.78
C TRP A 96 -22.85 14.00 -20.34
N LEU A 97 -22.09 14.85 -21.04
CA LEU A 97 -22.02 16.27 -20.75
C LEU A 97 -23.35 17.01 -21.08
N ASP A 98 -24.07 16.55 -22.12
CA ASP A 98 -25.41 17.08 -22.41
C ASP A 98 -26.43 16.70 -21.30
N GLU A 99 -26.34 15.49 -20.77
CA GLU A 99 -27.30 14.99 -19.77
C GLU A 99 -26.98 15.45 -18.35
N ALA A 100 -25.70 15.59 -17.99
CA ALA A 100 -25.28 15.95 -16.65
C ALA A 100 -25.65 17.39 -16.28
N ASP A 101 -26.32 17.59 -15.16
CA ASP A 101 -26.49 18.92 -14.53
C ASP A 101 -25.35 19.23 -13.58
N VAL A 102 -24.82 18.19 -12.93
CA VAL A 102 -23.73 18.27 -11.97
C VAL A 102 -22.72 17.15 -12.26
N ILE A 103 -21.44 17.49 -12.25
CA ILE A 103 -20.33 16.52 -12.34
C ILE A 103 -19.62 16.51 -11.00
N VAL A 104 -19.42 15.32 -10.43
CA VAL A 104 -18.76 15.15 -9.14
C VAL A 104 -17.51 14.32 -9.28
N MET A 105 -16.40 14.85 -8.76
CA MET A 105 -15.15 14.13 -8.53
C MET A 105 -15.02 13.90 -7.04
N ALA A 106 -15.23 12.65 -6.60
CA ALA A 106 -15.23 12.29 -5.18
C ALA A 106 -13.82 12.09 -4.60
N SER A 107 -12.79 12.10 -5.45
CA SER A 107 -11.37 12.10 -5.10
C SER A 107 -10.51 12.44 -6.31
N ASN A 108 -9.19 12.44 -6.12
CA ASN A 108 -8.22 12.62 -7.21
C ASN A 108 -7.87 11.31 -7.95
N ARG A 109 -8.54 10.20 -7.64
CA ARG A 109 -8.23 8.85 -8.15
C ARG A 109 -8.15 8.80 -9.68
N LEU A 110 -9.11 9.38 -10.39
CA LEU A 110 -9.14 9.32 -11.85
C LEU A 110 -8.35 10.45 -12.49
N TYR A 111 -8.66 11.69 -12.14
CA TYR A 111 -8.02 12.83 -12.82
C TYR A 111 -6.52 12.95 -12.56
N ALA A 112 -6.00 12.48 -11.40
CA ALA A 112 -4.57 12.46 -11.15
C ALA A 112 -3.88 11.28 -11.83
N SER A 113 -4.50 10.09 -11.90
CA SER A 113 -3.87 8.91 -12.51
C SER A 113 -3.96 8.91 -14.04
N ILE A 114 -5.12 9.19 -14.63
CA ILE A 114 -5.34 9.20 -16.08
C ILE A 114 -4.47 10.28 -16.74
N SER A 115 -4.39 11.46 -16.13
CA SER A 115 -3.62 12.59 -16.66
C SER A 115 -2.10 12.39 -16.71
N ARG A 116 -1.59 11.36 -15.99
CA ARG A 116 -0.18 10.92 -16.11
C ARG A 116 0.10 10.14 -17.41
N LEU A 117 -0.95 9.71 -18.11
CA LEU A 117 -0.87 8.90 -19.32
C LEU A 117 -1.52 9.61 -20.51
N PRO A 118 -1.07 10.82 -20.87
CA PRO A 118 -1.74 11.65 -21.90
C PRO A 118 -1.65 11.07 -23.32
N THR A 119 -0.68 10.18 -23.57
CA THR A 119 -0.59 9.46 -24.85
C THR A 119 -1.60 8.33 -24.96
N ARG A 120 -1.94 7.69 -23.85
CA ARG A 120 -2.97 6.65 -23.80
C ARG A 120 -4.38 7.23 -23.72
N TYR A 121 -4.55 8.31 -22.95
CA TYR A 121 -5.83 8.96 -22.71
C TYR A 121 -5.83 10.43 -23.15
N PRO A 122 -5.58 10.73 -24.44
CA PRO A 122 -5.51 12.12 -24.93
C PRO A 122 -6.85 12.83 -24.83
N LEU A 123 -7.96 12.13 -25.08
CA LEU A 123 -9.33 12.67 -25.00
C LEU A 123 -9.70 12.96 -23.54
N THR A 124 -9.52 11.98 -22.67
CA THR A 124 -9.87 12.10 -21.24
C THR A 124 -8.99 13.13 -20.54
N THR A 125 -7.70 13.20 -20.87
CA THR A 125 -6.79 14.24 -20.38
C THR A 125 -7.24 15.64 -20.81
N THR A 126 -7.68 15.78 -22.07
CA THR A 126 -8.23 17.03 -22.58
C THR A 126 -9.55 17.39 -21.91
N TYR A 127 -10.41 16.41 -21.66
CA TYR A 127 -11.64 16.60 -20.89
C TYR A 127 -11.37 17.17 -19.50
N TYR A 128 -10.47 16.58 -18.70
CA TYR A 128 -10.14 17.11 -17.40
C TYR A 128 -9.55 18.51 -17.45
N ARG A 129 -8.60 18.73 -18.34
CA ARG A 129 -8.00 20.06 -18.53
C ARG A 129 -9.05 21.12 -18.83
N ALA A 130 -9.93 20.83 -19.77
CA ALA A 130 -10.96 21.77 -20.21
C ALA A 130 -12.06 21.98 -19.17
N LEU A 131 -12.46 20.92 -18.43
CA LEU A 131 -13.41 21.02 -17.34
C LEU A 131 -12.85 21.88 -16.20
N PHE A 132 -11.61 21.67 -15.81
CA PHE A 132 -10.95 22.43 -14.74
C PHE A 132 -10.74 23.90 -15.11
N ALA A 133 -10.54 24.18 -16.39
CA ALA A 133 -10.46 25.54 -16.91
C ALA A 133 -11.82 26.22 -17.15
N GLY A 134 -12.94 25.50 -16.93
CA GLY A 134 -14.29 26.03 -17.19
C GLY A 134 -14.67 26.11 -18.67
N GLU A 135 -13.88 25.50 -19.57
CA GLU A 135 -14.08 25.63 -21.02
C GLU A 135 -15.24 24.79 -21.57
N LEU A 136 -15.76 23.84 -20.76
CA LEU A 136 -16.86 22.94 -21.15
C LEU A 136 -18.25 23.42 -20.70
N GLY A 137 -18.37 24.66 -20.21
CA GLY A 137 -19.65 25.21 -19.75
C GLY A 137 -20.09 24.66 -18.39
N PHE A 138 -19.13 24.28 -17.56
CA PHE A 138 -19.33 23.93 -16.16
C PHE A 138 -18.47 24.85 -15.29
N GLU A 139 -19.05 25.32 -14.19
CA GLU A 139 -18.36 26.09 -13.16
C GLU A 139 -18.04 25.20 -11.95
N LEU A 140 -16.93 25.46 -11.26
CA LEU A 140 -16.66 24.80 -9.99
C LEU A 140 -17.53 25.42 -8.89
N ALA A 141 -18.63 24.76 -8.57
CA ALA A 141 -19.59 25.23 -7.58
C ALA A 141 -19.08 25.05 -6.13
N ALA A 142 -18.37 23.94 -5.85
CA ALA A 142 -17.83 23.69 -4.51
C ALA A 142 -16.56 22.83 -4.55
N ASP A 143 -15.67 23.11 -3.57
CA ASP A 143 -14.39 22.43 -3.33
C ASP A 143 -14.27 22.10 -1.85
N PHE A 144 -14.29 20.81 -1.52
CA PHE A 144 -14.19 20.30 -0.15
C PHE A 144 -12.84 19.62 0.05
N THR A 145 -12.08 20.12 1.00
CA THR A 145 -10.77 19.58 1.38
C THR A 145 -10.69 19.34 2.88
N SER A 146 -9.82 18.44 3.30
CA SER A 146 -9.47 18.23 4.69
C SER A 146 -7.98 17.93 4.80
N TYR A 147 -7.15 18.83 4.26
CA TYR A 147 -5.70 18.67 4.28
C TYR A 147 -5.15 18.61 5.71
N PRO A 148 -4.04 17.90 5.96
CA PRO A 148 -3.32 17.98 7.22
C PRO A 148 -3.07 19.43 7.62
N ALA A 149 -3.28 19.77 8.90
CA ALA A 149 -3.15 21.15 9.37
C ALA A 149 -2.59 21.23 10.80
N LEU A 150 -1.78 22.25 11.05
CA LEU A 150 -1.23 22.54 12.37
C LEU A 150 -1.34 24.04 12.68
N GLY A 151 -2.34 24.41 13.46
CA GLY A 151 -2.68 25.81 13.70
C GLY A 151 -3.04 26.53 12.38
N PRO A 152 -2.35 27.62 12.01
CA PRO A 152 -2.64 28.35 10.79
C PRO A 152 -2.04 27.71 9.52
N PHE A 153 -1.19 26.69 9.68
CA PHE A 153 -0.50 26.04 8.59
C PHE A 153 -1.33 24.88 8.06
N VAL A 154 -1.54 24.86 6.75
CA VAL A 154 -2.20 23.75 6.01
C VAL A 154 -1.20 23.18 5.02
N PHE A 155 -1.20 21.87 4.88
CA PHE A 155 -0.28 21.11 4.04
C PHE A 155 -1.07 20.40 2.93
N PRO A 156 -1.33 21.07 1.78
CA PRO A 156 -1.94 20.42 0.64
C PRO A 156 -1.07 19.25 0.17
N ASP A 157 -1.64 18.06 0.16
CA ASP A 157 -0.92 16.80 -0.09
C ASP A 157 -1.48 16.01 -1.29
N GLN A 158 -2.41 16.61 -2.04
CA GLN A 158 -3.03 15.94 -3.18
C GLN A 158 -2.60 16.57 -4.49
N GLU A 159 -2.33 15.70 -5.48
CA GLU A 159 -1.91 16.14 -6.81
C GLU A 159 -3.03 16.88 -7.53
N GLN A 160 -2.66 18.00 -8.13
CA GLN A 160 -3.52 18.82 -8.98
C GLN A 160 -2.84 18.96 -10.35
N PRO A 161 -3.15 18.08 -11.33
CA PRO A 161 -2.42 18.02 -12.60
C PRO A 161 -2.67 19.23 -13.51
N PHE A 162 -3.80 19.92 -13.34
CA PHE A 162 -4.15 21.09 -14.14
C PHE A 162 -4.59 22.25 -13.26
N PRO A 163 -4.39 23.51 -13.72
CA PRO A 163 -4.97 24.67 -13.05
C PRO A 163 -6.49 24.52 -12.91
N LEU A 164 -7.00 24.82 -11.74
CA LEU A 164 -8.41 24.76 -11.42
C LEU A 164 -8.97 26.19 -11.30
N ILE A 165 -10.14 26.43 -11.88
CA ILE A 165 -10.87 27.67 -11.65
C ILE A 165 -11.27 27.81 -10.17
N ALA A 166 -11.44 29.05 -9.72
CA ALA A 166 -11.83 29.30 -8.35
C ALA A 166 -13.24 28.73 -8.07
N ALA A 167 -13.38 28.03 -6.94
CA ALA A 167 -14.67 27.53 -6.51
C ALA A 167 -15.56 28.64 -5.98
N ALA A 168 -16.86 28.54 -6.25
CA ALA A 168 -17.86 29.44 -5.64
C ALA A 168 -17.98 29.21 -4.12
N HIS A 169 -17.75 27.97 -3.67
CA HIS A 169 -17.70 27.58 -2.26
C HIS A 169 -16.43 26.79 -1.96
N THR A 170 -15.71 27.16 -0.89
CA THR A 170 -14.54 26.43 -0.40
C THR A 170 -14.65 26.23 1.10
N GLU A 171 -14.62 24.98 1.56
CA GLU A 171 -14.81 24.66 2.98
C GLU A 171 -13.57 24.96 3.81
N GLN A 172 -12.38 24.68 3.29
CA GLN A 172 -11.14 24.91 4.02
C GLN A 172 -10.40 26.15 3.47
N SER A 173 -10.51 27.25 4.20
CA SER A 173 -9.67 28.42 3.96
C SER A 173 -8.39 28.32 4.80
N ALA A 174 -7.23 28.39 4.17
CA ALA A 174 -5.94 28.30 4.83
C ALA A 174 -5.28 29.69 4.90
N PRO A 175 -4.95 30.21 6.12
CA PRO A 175 -4.18 31.44 6.23
C PRO A 175 -2.77 31.28 5.64
N VAL A 176 -2.16 30.10 5.78
CA VAL A 176 -0.82 29.80 5.27
C VAL A 176 -0.80 28.37 4.68
N ALA A 177 -0.73 28.25 3.37
CA ALA A 177 -0.46 26.99 2.71
C ALA A 177 1.05 26.74 2.66
N VAL A 178 1.47 25.53 3.03
CA VAL A 178 2.85 25.06 2.91
C VAL A 178 2.89 23.99 1.85
N ASP A 179 3.48 24.31 0.70
CA ASP A 179 3.59 23.39 -0.41
C ASP A 179 4.56 22.26 -0.09
N LEU A 180 4.05 21.04 -0.07
CA LEU A 180 4.80 19.80 0.04
C LEU A 180 4.65 19.00 -1.25
N PRO A 181 5.57 18.08 -1.56
CA PRO A 181 5.34 17.12 -2.63
C PRO A 181 4.02 16.39 -2.39
N PRO A 182 3.16 16.25 -3.43
CA PRO A 182 1.89 15.57 -3.26
C PRO A 182 2.10 14.10 -2.85
N ALA A 183 1.24 13.62 -1.97
CA ALA A 183 1.17 12.22 -1.63
C ALA A 183 0.55 11.43 -2.79
N GLU A 184 0.80 10.12 -2.82
CA GLU A 184 0.10 9.23 -3.73
C GLU A 184 -1.40 9.22 -3.41
N GLU A 185 -2.25 9.10 -4.43
CA GLU A 185 -3.71 9.12 -4.26
C GLU A 185 -4.22 8.07 -3.27
N ALA A 186 -3.57 6.91 -3.16
CA ALA A 186 -3.94 5.87 -2.21
C ALA A 186 -3.85 6.33 -0.74
N PHE A 187 -3.00 7.32 -0.45
CA PHE A 187 -2.87 7.88 0.89
C PHE A 187 -4.04 8.77 1.30
N SER A 188 -4.59 9.54 0.36
CA SER A 188 -5.62 10.54 0.64
C SER A 188 -7.05 10.08 0.32
N VAL A 189 -7.22 9.17 -0.65
CA VAL A 189 -8.50 8.81 -1.25
C VAL A 189 -9.55 8.28 -0.28
N TYR A 190 -9.14 7.64 0.81
CA TYR A 190 -10.04 7.07 1.81
C TYR A 190 -10.26 7.97 3.02
N ASP A 191 -9.26 8.71 3.46
CA ASP A 191 -9.31 9.47 4.70
C ASP A 191 -9.70 10.94 4.51
N HIS A 192 -9.15 11.59 3.47
CA HIS A 192 -9.33 13.02 3.24
C HIS A 192 -9.28 13.40 1.76
N PRO A 193 -10.06 12.73 0.89
CA PRO A 193 -10.08 13.06 -0.53
C PRO A 193 -10.53 14.49 -0.77
N ARG A 194 -10.01 15.12 -1.82
CA ARG A 194 -10.57 16.36 -2.32
C ARG A 194 -11.81 16.07 -3.14
N VAL A 195 -12.91 16.72 -2.82
CA VAL A 195 -14.18 16.57 -3.54
C VAL A 195 -14.46 17.85 -4.31
N LEU A 196 -14.57 17.71 -5.63
CA LEU A 196 -14.89 18.80 -6.55
C LEU A 196 -16.30 18.60 -7.13
N ILE A 197 -17.13 19.65 -7.06
CA ILE A 197 -18.51 19.64 -7.58
C ILE A 197 -18.62 20.73 -8.65
N PHE A 198 -18.80 20.30 -9.89
CA PHE A 198 -19.04 21.19 -11.01
C PHE A 198 -20.51 21.25 -11.36
N ARG A 199 -21.01 22.42 -11.64
CA ARG A 199 -22.41 22.66 -12.04
C ARG A 199 -22.46 23.21 -13.45
N LYS A 200 -23.38 22.68 -14.27
CA LYS A 200 -23.64 23.19 -15.61
C LYS A 200 -24.10 24.64 -15.56
N THR A 201 -23.53 25.49 -16.38
CA THR A 201 -23.88 26.90 -16.50
C THR A 201 -24.91 27.14 -17.59
N ALA A 202 -25.55 28.32 -17.56
CA ALA A 202 -26.44 28.74 -18.65
C ALA A 202 -25.72 28.89 -20.00
N ASP A 203 -24.41 29.08 -19.98
CA ASP A 203 -23.57 29.23 -21.16
C ASP A 203 -23.08 27.88 -21.73
N TYR A 204 -23.56 26.76 -21.21
CA TYR A 204 -23.22 25.44 -21.74
C TYR A 204 -23.62 25.35 -23.22
N SER A 205 -22.70 24.87 -24.04
CA SER A 205 -22.93 24.69 -25.46
C SER A 205 -22.33 23.37 -25.94
N ARG A 206 -23.18 22.51 -26.49
CA ARG A 206 -22.75 21.27 -27.15
C ARG A 206 -21.71 21.54 -28.26
N ALA A 207 -21.92 22.57 -29.05
CA ALA A 207 -21.00 22.95 -30.11
C ALA A 207 -19.60 23.30 -29.55
N ARG A 208 -19.53 23.93 -28.39
CA ARG A 208 -18.26 24.24 -27.73
C ARG A 208 -17.59 22.97 -27.23
N VAL A 209 -18.33 22.03 -26.64
CA VAL A 209 -17.81 20.72 -26.20
C VAL A 209 -17.24 19.94 -27.39
N GLU A 210 -17.98 19.88 -28.52
CA GLU A 210 -17.55 19.25 -29.75
C GLU A 210 -16.29 19.91 -30.33
N GLN A 211 -16.22 21.23 -30.27
CA GLN A 211 -15.03 21.96 -30.73
C GLN A 211 -13.78 21.57 -29.89
N VAL A 212 -13.90 21.53 -28.59
CA VAL A 212 -12.78 21.26 -27.67
C VAL A 212 -12.35 19.80 -27.74
N LEU A 213 -13.28 18.88 -27.55
CA LEU A 213 -12.99 17.45 -27.50
C LEU A 213 -12.84 16.81 -28.88
N GLY A 214 -13.50 17.36 -29.91
CA GLY A 214 -13.37 16.93 -31.29
C GLY A 214 -12.01 17.26 -31.93
N ALA A 215 -11.31 18.24 -31.38
CA ALA A 215 -9.95 18.60 -31.85
C ALA A 215 -8.88 17.56 -31.49
N VAL A 216 -9.19 16.61 -30.59
CA VAL A 216 -8.23 15.58 -30.15
C VAL A 216 -8.03 14.54 -31.25
N ASP A 217 -6.78 14.35 -31.67
CA ASP A 217 -6.41 13.31 -32.64
C ASP A 217 -6.31 11.93 -31.96
N LEU A 218 -7.38 11.14 -32.08
CA LEU A 218 -7.45 9.79 -31.49
C LEU A 218 -6.66 8.73 -32.26
N SER A 219 -6.18 9.05 -33.48
CA SER A 219 -5.36 8.09 -34.24
C SER A 219 -3.98 7.87 -33.60
N ARG A 220 -3.55 8.81 -32.76
CA ARG A 220 -2.29 8.75 -32.01
C ARG A 220 -2.44 8.19 -30.58
N ALA A 221 -3.65 7.83 -30.18
CA ALA A 221 -3.85 7.24 -28.85
C ALA A 221 -3.15 5.89 -28.74
N GLU A 222 -2.25 5.77 -27.78
CA GLU A 222 -1.60 4.50 -27.46
C GLU A 222 -2.61 3.56 -26.83
N ARG A 223 -2.87 2.44 -27.48
CA ARG A 223 -3.80 1.43 -26.97
C ARG A 223 -3.04 0.33 -26.25
N GLY A 224 -3.66 -0.21 -25.21
CA GLY A 224 -3.17 -1.41 -24.56
C GLY A 224 -3.18 -2.59 -25.56
N LEU A 225 -2.11 -3.39 -25.52
CA LEU A 225 -2.03 -4.59 -26.34
C LEU A 225 -2.88 -5.69 -25.75
N THR A 226 -3.71 -6.33 -26.55
CA THR A 226 -4.35 -7.58 -26.15
C THR A 226 -3.30 -8.69 -26.01
N PRO A 227 -3.57 -9.78 -25.24
CA PRO A 227 -2.65 -10.91 -25.12
C PRO A 227 -2.24 -11.52 -26.48
N ARG A 228 -3.10 -11.41 -27.51
CA ARG A 228 -2.82 -11.92 -28.85
C ARG A 228 -1.86 -10.97 -29.61
N GLU A 229 -2.02 -9.67 -29.45
CA GLU A 229 -1.16 -8.65 -30.06
C GLU A 229 0.20 -8.55 -29.36
N SER A 230 0.24 -8.83 -28.04
CA SER A 230 1.48 -8.83 -27.25
C SER A 230 2.50 -9.86 -27.74
N SER A 231 2.05 -10.94 -28.39
CA SER A 231 2.96 -11.94 -28.96
C SER A 231 3.79 -11.37 -30.14
N SER A 232 3.27 -10.40 -30.86
CA SER A 232 3.99 -9.70 -31.95
C SER A 232 4.84 -8.52 -31.45
N ALA A 233 4.60 -8.04 -30.23
CA ALA A 233 5.30 -6.94 -29.61
C ALA A 233 6.29 -7.40 -28.52
N ALA A 234 6.86 -8.60 -28.69
CA ALA A 234 7.73 -9.24 -27.69
C ALA A 234 8.90 -8.35 -27.20
N SER A 235 9.43 -7.48 -28.04
CA SER A 235 10.51 -6.55 -27.66
C SER A 235 10.06 -5.46 -26.68
N LEU A 236 8.77 -5.08 -26.68
CA LEU A 236 8.21 -4.07 -25.76
C LEU A 236 7.92 -4.66 -24.37
N LEU A 237 7.75 -5.98 -24.26
CA LEU A 237 7.43 -6.68 -23.04
C LEU A 237 8.66 -7.32 -22.38
N GLN A 238 9.81 -7.27 -23.03
CA GLN A 238 11.06 -7.84 -22.51
C GLN A 238 11.83 -6.78 -21.73
N PHE A 239 12.56 -7.26 -20.71
CA PHE A 239 13.56 -6.44 -20.07
C PHE A 239 14.69 -6.10 -21.06
N ASP A 240 15.27 -4.90 -20.92
CA ASP A 240 16.54 -4.61 -21.58
C ASP A 240 17.63 -5.57 -21.10
N ALA A 241 18.74 -5.65 -21.84
CA ALA A 241 19.80 -6.62 -21.56
C ALA A 241 20.40 -6.46 -20.15
N LYS A 242 20.52 -5.23 -19.65
CA LYS A 242 21.05 -4.94 -18.31
C LYS A 242 20.09 -5.44 -17.22
N THR A 243 18.84 -5.07 -17.32
CA THR A 243 17.78 -5.48 -16.39
C THR A 243 17.62 -7.00 -16.38
N TRP A 244 17.70 -7.64 -17.56
CA TRP A 244 17.68 -9.10 -17.67
C TRP A 244 18.86 -9.77 -16.95
N GLN A 245 20.08 -9.25 -17.12
CA GLN A 245 21.26 -9.74 -16.42
C GLN A 245 21.14 -9.56 -14.89
N GLU A 246 20.62 -8.42 -14.43
CA GLU A 246 20.36 -8.18 -13.01
C GLU A 246 19.34 -9.19 -12.45
N GLN A 247 18.29 -9.53 -13.20
CA GLN A 247 17.32 -10.55 -12.80
C GLN A 247 17.91 -11.96 -12.76
N GLN A 248 18.83 -12.29 -13.67
CA GLN A 248 19.50 -13.58 -13.67
C GLN A 248 20.48 -13.76 -12.50
N ALA A 249 21.03 -12.67 -11.97
CA ALA A 249 21.97 -12.72 -10.84
C ALA A 249 21.38 -13.40 -9.58
N GLY A 250 20.05 -13.39 -9.40
CA GLY A 250 19.34 -14.09 -8.32
C GLY A 250 19.10 -15.57 -8.58
N GLY A 251 19.48 -16.08 -9.74
CA GLY A 251 19.22 -17.44 -10.20
C GLY A 251 17.85 -17.62 -10.85
N THR A 252 17.67 -18.72 -11.54
CA THR A 252 16.36 -19.14 -12.06
C THR A 252 15.46 -19.64 -10.92
N TRP A 253 14.15 -19.79 -11.18
CA TRP A 253 13.24 -20.43 -10.22
C TRP A 253 13.74 -21.81 -9.79
N SER A 254 14.27 -22.61 -10.72
CA SER A 254 14.83 -23.93 -10.43
C SER A 254 16.13 -23.89 -9.62
N ALA A 255 16.92 -22.83 -9.77
CA ALA A 255 18.12 -22.61 -8.96
C ALA A 255 17.78 -22.15 -7.54
N MET A 256 16.74 -21.32 -7.39
CA MET A 256 16.28 -20.85 -6.09
C MET A 256 15.53 -21.94 -5.31
N PHE A 257 14.73 -22.75 -5.99
CA PHE A 257 13.78 -23.69 -5.40
C PHE A 257 13.92 -25.08 -6.05
N ASP A 258 14.87 -25.88 -5.55
CA ASP A 258 15.06 -27.24 -6.04
C ASP A 258 13.85 -28.11 -5.69
N ARG A 259 13.10 -28.53 -6.73
CA ARG A 259 11.94 -29.42 -6.58
C ARG A 259 12.28 -30.80 -6.02
N ARG A 260 13.55 -31.22 -6.08
CA ARG A 260 14.01 -32.52 -5.56
C ARG A 260 14.34 -32.46 -4.06
N SER A 261 14.43 -31.26 -3.47
CA SER A 261 14.67 -31.14 -2.03
C SER A 261 13.53 -31.78 -1.22
N LEU A 262 13.84 -32.34 -0.07
CA LEU A 262 12.88 -33.02 0.78
C LEU A 262 11.75 -32.08 1.23
N THR A 263 12.06 -30.84 1.51
CA THR A 263 11.08 -29.80 1.91
C THR A 263 10.09 -29.47 0.77
N ASN A 264 10.54 -29.52 -0.49
CA ASN A 264 9.70 -29.22 -1.63
C ASN A 264 8.91 -30.46 -2.12
N ARG A 265 9.43 -31.64 -1.82
CA ARG A 265 8.74 -32.91 -2.10
C ARG A 265 7.66 -33.23 -1.05
N TYR A 266 7.91 -32.84 0.21
CA TYR A 266 7.01 -33.10 1.34
C TYR A 266 6.61 -31.80 2.03
N PRO A 267 5.47 -31.17 1.68
CA PRO A 267 5.05 -29.88 2.26
C PRO A 267 4.90 -29.88 3.79
N GLY A 268 4.55 -31.02 4.41
CA GLY A 268 4.52 -31.17 5.87
C GLY A 268 5.89 -31.02 6.49
N LEU A 269 6.96 -31.51 5.82
CA LEU A 269 8.34 -31.30 6.27
C LEU A 269 8.74 -29.84 6.10
N ALA A 270 8.30 -29.16 5.02
CA ALA A 270 8.51 -27.74 4.86
C ALA A 270 7.89 -26.95 6.02
N ALA A 271 6.66 -27.26 6.42
CA ALA A 271 5.99 -26.62 7.54
C ALA A 271 6.78 -26.80 8.86
N LEU A 272 7.28 -28.00 9.12
CA LEU A 272 8.10 -28.28 10.31
C LEU A 272 9.43 -27.50 10.29
N VAL A 273 10.16 -27.55 9.17
CA VAL A 273 11.43 -26.84 9.03
C VAL A 273 11.24 -25.32 9.15
N TRP A 274 10.16 -24.80 8.59
CA TRP A 274 9.79 -23.38 8.70
C TRP A 274 9.52 -22.94 10.12
N TRP A 275 8.71 -23.72 10.86
CA TRP A 275 8.45 -23.48 12.26
C TRP A 275 9.71 -23.52 13.11
N LEU A 276 10.57 -24.55 12.93
CA LEU A 276 11.85 -24.66 13.62
C LEU A 276 12.78 -23.48 13.30
N ALA A 277 12.89 -23.09 12.01
CA ALA A 277 13.70 -21.96 11.60
C ALA A 277 13.24 -20.66 12.25
N SER A 278 11.93 -20.41 12.31
CA SER A 278 11.34 -19.24 12.99
C SER A 278 11.66 -19.24 14.49
N THR A 279 11.61 -20.41 15.13
CA THR A 279 11.93 -20.56 16.55
C THR A 279 13.44 -20.32 16.81
N VAL A 280 14.30 -20.88 15.99
CA VAL A 280 15.76 -20.66 16.07
C VAL A 280 16.10 -19.18 15.87
N MET A 281 15.52 -18.54 14.85
CA MET A 281 15.73 -17.10 14.59
C MET A 281 15.34 -16.24 15.79
N GLY A 282 14.19 -16.49 16.39
CA GLY A 282 13.75 -15.82 17.61
C GLY A 282 14.73 -16.01 18.78
N GLY A 283 15.18 -17.24 19.01
CA GLY A 283 16.14 -17.57 20.06
C GLY A 283 17.50 -16.88 19.88
N LEU A 284 17.97 -16.75 18.63
CA LEU A 284 19.25 -16.08 18.32
C LEU A 284 19.20 -14.57 18.51
N VAL A 285 18.02 -13.95 18.32
CA VAL A 285 17.82 -12.52 18.49
C VAL A 285 17.39 -12.15 19.92
N PHE A 286 16.83 -13.08 20.67
CA PHE A 286 16.38 -12.83 22.04
C PHE A 286 17.41 -12.17 22.95
N PRO A 287 18.73 -12.50 22.92
CA PRO A 287 19.72 -11.81 23.73
C PRO A 287 19.79 -10.30 23.51
N LEU A 288 19.47 -9.81 22.29
CA LEU A 288 19.42 -8.39 22.00
C LEU A 288 18.27 -7.71 22.76
N LEU A 289 17.08 -8.30 22.70
CA LEU A 289 15.91 -7.81 23.42
C LEU A 289 16.09 -7.93 24.93
N PHE A 290 16.66 -9.04 25.41
CA PHE A 290 16.98 -9.24 26.80
C PHE A 290 17.84 -8.11 27.39
N ALA A 291 18.81 -7.64 26.61
CA ALA A 291 19.67 -6.52 27.02
C ALA A 291 18.97 -5.15 26.84
N ALA A 292 18.16 -4.98 25.80
CA ALA A 292 17.51 -3.72 25.46
C ALA A 292 16.27 -3.42 26.33
N LEU A 293 15.56 -4.46 26.78
CA LEU A 293 14.27 -4.35 27.47
C LEU A 293 14.33 -4.91 28.92
N PRO A 294 15.20 -4.35 29.80
CA PRO A 294 15.37 -4.88 31.16
C PRO A 294 14.15 -4.72 32.05
N ARG A 295 13.22 -3.83 31.70
CA ARG A 295 12.02 -3.56 32.52
C ARG A 295 10.84 -4.44 32.16
N LEU A 296 10.85 -5.12 31.01
CA LEU A 296 9.79 -6.06 30.65
C LEU A 296 9.98 -7.37 31.35
N ARG A 297 8.91 -7.96 31.85
CA ARG A 297 8.92 -9.26 32.53
C ARG A 297 9.36 -10.41 31.65
N ASP A 298 8.86 -10.44 30.42
CA ASP A 298 9.26 -11.41 29.40
C ASP A 298 10.55 -11.04 28.67
N ARG A 299 11.16 -9.88 29.00
CA ARG A 299 12.37 -9.36 28.35
C ARG A 299 12.24 -9.26 26.84
N GLY A 300 11.02 -9.13 26.32
CA GLY A 300 10.73 -9.07 24.90
C GLY A 300 10.78 -10.43 24.18
N TYR A 301 10.72 -11.55 24.91
CA TYR A 301 10.76 -12.89 24.31
C TYR A 301 9.62 -13.11 23.31
N GLY A 302 8.40 -12.69 23.63
CA GLY A 302 7.24 -12.86 22.75
C GLY A 302 7.32 -12.15 21.42
N VAL A 303 8.15 -11.08 21.32
CA VAL A 303 8.36 -10.34 20.06
C VAL A 303 9.72 -10.64 19.40
N ALA A 304 10.51 -11.57 19.97
CA ALA A 304 11.86 -11.86 19.44
C ALA A 304 11.84 -12.38 18.00
N ARG A 305 10.84 -13.18 17.62
CA ARG A 305 10.66 -13.68 16.26
C ARG A 305 10.30 -12.56 15.28
N VAL A 306 9.43 -11.64 15.70
CA VAL A 306 9.06 -10.47 14.91
C VAL A 306 10.30 -9.64 14.63
N LEU A 307 11.08 -9.32 15.67
CA LEU A 307 12.31 -8.56 15.51
C LEU A 307 13.31 -9.28 14.61
N ALA A 308 13.46 -10.59 14.72
CA ALA A 308 14.37 -11.38 13.90
C ALA A 308 14.02 -11.26 12.40
N LEU A 309 12.74 -11.44 12.06
CA LEU A 309 12.27 -11.34 10.68
C LEU A 309 12.41 -9.93 10.13
N VAL A 310 12.00 -8.92 10.91
CA VAL A 310 12.07 -7.51 10.48
C VAL A 310 13.51 -7.04 10.32
N LEU A 311 14.41 -7.37 11.25
CA LEU A 311 15.82 -6.99 11.14
C LEU A 311 16.48 -7.65 9.91
N LEU A 312 16.25 -8.95 9.72
CA LEU A 312 16.81 -9.66 8.58
C LEU A 312 16.29 -9.08 7.26
N ALA A 313 14.99 -8.79 7.18
CA ALA A 313 14.35 -8.15 6.04
C ALA A 313 14.94 -6.75 5.80
N TYR A 314 15.02 -5.93 6.82
CA TYR A 314 15.52 -4.58 6.72
C TYR A 314 16.98 -4.52 6.24
N LEU A 315 17.86 -5.35 6.81
CA LEU A 315 19.27 -5.38 6.44
C LEU A 315 19.46 -5.77 4.97
N THR A 316 18.76 -6.81 4.52
CA THR A 316 18.88 -7.30 3.14
C THR A 316 18.19 -6.38 2.15
N TRP A 317 17.02 -5.83 2.52
CA TRP A 317 16.31 -4.84 1.72
C TRP A 317 17.13 -3.56 1.55
N LEU A 318 17.69 -3.03 2.65
CA LEU A 318 18.49 -1.81 2.62
C LEU A 318 19.73 -1.99 1.75
N ALA A 319 20.46 -3.11 1.93
CA ALA A 319 21.62 -3.41 1.13
C ALA A 319 21.30 -3.49 -0.38
N ALA A 320 20.17 -4.09 -0.73
CA ALA A 320 19.75 -4.20 -2.13
C ALA A 320 19.16 -2.89 -2.69
N SER A 321 18.49 -2.09 -1.87
CA SER A 321 17.98 -0.76 -2.24
C SER A 321 19.13 0.23 -2.52
N LEU A 322 20.17 0.17 -1.70
CA LEU A 322 21.38 0.97 -1.87
C LEU A 322 22.35 0.41 -2.94
N ARG A 323 21.99 -0.66 -3.64
CA ARG A 323 22.82 -1.33 -4.65
C ARG A 323 24.17 -1.83 -4.12
N LEU A 324 24.27 -2.09 -2.80
CA LEU A 324 25.48 -2.61 -2.17
C LEU A 324 25.63 -4.12 -2.35
N LEU A 325 24.56 -4.88 -2.10
CA LEU A 325 24.51 -6.33 -2.25
C LEU A 325 23.16 -6.76 -2.82
N PRO A 326 23.13 -7.69 -3.79
CA PRO A 326 21.87 -8.17 -4.36
C PRO A 326 21.07 -9.00 -3.34
N ASN A 327 19.76 -8.97 -3.41
CA ASN A 327 18.83 -9.75 -2.55
C ASN A 327 18.84 -11.23 -2.94
N THR A 328 19.96 -11.90 -2.75
CA THR A 328 20.15 -13.32 -3.02
C THR A 328 20.15 -14.15 -1.75
N ARG A 329 20.04 -15.47 -1.90
CA ARG A 329 20.16 -16.42 -0.79
C ARG A 329 21.48 -16.25 0.00
N ALA A 330 22.57 -15.98 -0.70
CA ALA A 330 23.89 -15.78 -0.09
C ALA A 330 23.91 -14.51 0.80
N THR A 331 23.36 -13.40 0.29
CA THR A 331 23.25 -12.14 1.05
C THR A 331 22.36 -12.30 2.29
N ILE A 332 21.22 -12.99 2.14
CA ILE A 332 20.31 -13.28 3.26
C ILE A 332 21.02 -14.16 4.31
N ALA A 333 21.73 -15.21 3.87
CA ALA A 333 22.49 -16.07 4.76
C ALA A 333 23.61 -15.29 5.49
N ALA A 334 24.34 -14.43 4.79
CA ALA A 334 25.36 -13.56 5.39
C ALA A 334 24.78 -12.60 6.43
N ALA A 335 23.64 -11.95 6.12
CA ALA A 335 22.95 -11.10 7.08
C ALA A 335 22.42 -11.89 8.30
N PHE A 336 21.94 -13.11 8.09
CA PHE A 336 21.53 -14.02 9.17
C PHE A 336 22.69 -14.40 10.06
N VAL A 337 23.85 -14.75 9.47
CA VAL A 337 25.08 -15.05 10.22
C VAL A 337 25.54 -13.83 11.01
N LEU A 338 25.57 -12.65 10.40
CA LEU A 338 25.93 -11.40 11.09
C LEU A 338 25.01 -11.15 12.30
N MET A 339 23.70 -11.26 12.11
CA MET A 339 22.71 -11.10 13.18
C MET A 339 22.92 -12.14 14.29
N THR A 340 23.24 -13.39 13.95
CA THR A 340 23.56 -14.47 14.88
C THR A 340 24.82 -14.15 15.68
N LEU A 341 25.88 -13.66 15.05
CA LEU A 341 27.13 -13.28 15.71
C LEU A 341 26.93 -12.12 16.70
N VAL A 342 26.14 -11.10 16.29
CA VAL A 342 25.80 -9.98 17.19
C VAL A 342 24.96 -10.49 18.38
N GLY A 343 23.94 -11.30 18.12
CA GLY A 343 23.12 -11.91 19.18
C GLY A 343 23.95 -12.76 20.14
N ALA A 344 24.83 -13.61 19.61
CA ALA A 344 25.75 -14.44 20.39
C ALA A 344 26.73 -13.60 21.23
N ARG A 345 27.30 -12.53 20.66
CA ARG A 345 28.20 -11.60 21.36
C ARG A 345 27.51 -10.91 22.54
N VAL A 346 26.26 -10.45 22.34
CA VAL A 346 25.46 -9.83 23.40
C VAL A 346 25.07 -10.90 24.44
N GLY A 347 24.63 -12.06 24.00
CA GLY A 347 24.31 -13.20 24.88
C GLY A 347 25.49 -13.65 25.74
N TRP A 348 26.69 -13.68 25.15
CA TRP A 348 27.91 -13.99 25.90
C TRP A 348 28.23 -12.93 26.95
N ARG A 349 28.07 -11.64 26.62
CA ARG A 349 28.29 -10.54 27.56
C ARG A 349 27.33 -10.59 28.76
N HIS A 350 26.11 -11.03 28.53
CA HIS A 350 25.05 -11.13 29.54
C HIS A 350 24.79 -12.57 30.00
N ARG A 351 25.67 -13.52 29.73
CA ARG A 351 25.43 -14.98 29.86
C ARG A 351 24.93 -15.42 31.22
N GLU A 352 25.43 -14.85 32.32
CA GLU A 352 25.03 -15.22 33.68
C GLU A 352 23.60 -14.74 33.98
N ALA A 353 23.30 -13.49 33.70
CA ALA A 353 21.97 -12.93 33.87
C ALA A 353 20.94 -13.64 32.96
N LEU A 354 21.31 -13.91 31.69
CA LEU A 354 20.46 -14.63 30.77
C LEU A 354 20.17 -16.08 31.24
N ARG A 355 21.17 -16.79 31.69
CA ARG A 355 21.01 -18.13 32.24
C ARG A 355 20.13 -18.13 33.48
N ALA A 356 20.36 -17.20 34.42
CA ALA A 356 19.55 -17.04 35.62
C ALA A 356 18.08 -16.74 35.27
N TYR A 357 17.87 -15.83 34.31
CA TYR A 357 16.53 -15.49 33.81
C TYR A 357 15.83 -16.71 33.19
N ILE A 358 16.48 -17.45 32.29
CA ILE A 358 15.90 -18.65 31.66
C ILE A 358 15.54 -19.70 32.72
N ARG A 359 16.43 -19.96 33.68
CA ARG A 359 16.16 -20.91 34.77
C ARG A 359 14.98 -20.50 35.64
N ARG A 360 14.86 -19.19 35.92
CA ARG A 360 13.74 -18.66 36.75
C ARG A 360 12.41 -18.68 36.00
N ASN A 361 12.43 -18.38 34.69
CA ASN A 361 11.23 -18.13 33.89
C ASN A 361 10.95 -19.22 32.83
N TRP A 362 11.57 -20.40 32.94
CA TRP A 362 11.47 -21.47 31.93
C TRP A 362 10.02 -21.89 31.63
N ARG A 363 9.14 -21.87 32.62
CA ARG A 363 7.71 -22.19 32.45
C ARG A 363 7.00 -21.16 31.59
N LEU A 364 7.26 -19.87 31.83
CA LEU A 364 6.71 -18.79 31.02
C LEU A 364 7.18 -18.92 29.57
N LEU A 365 8.50 -19.09 29.37
CA LEU A 365 9.07 -19.26 28.03
C LEU A 365 8.49 -20.48 27.32
N LEU A 366 8.31 -21.60 28.02
CA LEU A 366 7.69 -22.79 27.47
C LEU A 366 6.22 -22.56 27.07
N TRP A 367 5.44 -21.86 27.91
CA TRP A 367 4.08 -21.50 27.55
C TRP A 367 4.00 -20.59 26.33
N MET A 368 4.90 -19.62 26.21
CA MET A 368 4.99 -18.77 25.02
C MET A 368 5.34 -19.56 23.75
N GLU A 369 6.26 -20.53 23.87
CA GLU A 369 6.59 -21.45 22.78
C GLU A 369 5.40 -22.35 22.41
N ALA A 370 4.73 -22.91 23.42
CA ALA A 370 3.58 -23.75 23.19
C ALA A 370 2.41 -22.99 22.55
N ALA A 371 2.17 -21.74 22.98
CA ALA A 371 1.16 -20.88 22.39
C ALA A 371 1.49 -20.55 20.93
N PHE A 372 2.74 -20.16 20.64
CA PHE A 372 3.17 -19.93 19.26
C PHE A 372 3.01 -21.18 18.39
N ALA A 373 3.44 -22.34 18.88
CA ALA A 373 3.30 -23.60 18.16
C ALA A 373 1.83 -23.96 17.93
N ALA A 374 0.98 -23.82 18.95
CA ALA A 374 -0.45 -24.11 18.85
C ALA A 374 -1.13 -23.22 17.80
N LEU A 375 -0.87 -21.92 17.81
CA LEU A 375 -1.42 -20.96 16.85
C LEU A 375 -0.92 -21.23 15.42
N TYR A 376 0.38 -21.51 15.28
CA TYR A 376 0.97 -21.83 13.98
C TYR A 376 0.35 -23.11 13.38
N TRP A 377 0.35 -24.21 14.12
CA TRP A 377 -0.16 -25.48 13.62
C TRP A 377 -1.68 -25.49 13.45
N PHE A 378 -2.41 -24.76 14.29
CA PHE A 378 -3.84 -24.54 14.09
C PHE A 378 -4.10 -23.88 12.71
N TRP A 379 -3.37 -22.80 12.41
CA TRP A 379 -3.57 -22.10 11.14
C TRP A 379 -3.01 -22.85 9.93
N VAL A 380 -1.97 -23.66 10.10
CA VAL A 380 -1.56 -24.64 9.08
C VAL A 380 -2.71 -25.61 8.77
N GLY A 381 -3.40 -26.09 9.79
CA GLY A 381 -4.62 -26.92 9.62
C GLY A 381 -5.70 -26.20 8.82
N VAL A 382 -5.97 -24.92 9.12
CA VAL A 382 -6.91 -24.08 8.35
C VAL A 382 -6.48 -23.97 6.88
N ARG A 383 -5.18 -23.74 6.63
CA ARG A 383 -4.66 -23.66 5.25
C ARG A 383 -4.72 -24.99 4.49
N LEU A 384 -4.62 -26.10 5.18
CA LEU A 384 -4.81 -27.42 4.56
C LEU A 384 -6.24 -27.65 4.08
N LEU A 385 -7.23 -27.03 4.73
CA LEU A 385 -8.63 -27.09 4.29
C LEU A 385 -8.88 -26.27 3.03
N ASN A 386 -8.14 -25.17 2.83
CA ASN A 386 -8.21 -24.35 1.63
C ASN A 386 -6.85 -23.69 1.31
N PRO A 387 -5.94 -24.41 0.62
CA PRO A 387 -4.62 -23.89 0.26
C PRO A 387 -4.64 -22.97 -0.97
N ASP A 388 -5.81 -22.68 -1.53
CA ASP A 388 -5.97 -21.93 -2.76
C ASP A 388 -5.35 -20.51 -2.67
N LEU A 389 -4.52 -20.19 -3.68
CA LEU A 389 -3.86 -18.89 -3.87
C LEU A 389 -4.35 -18.17 -5.12
N TRP A 390 -5.25 -18.80 -5.87
CA TRP A 390 -5.73 -18.29 -7.14
C TRP A 390 -7.19 -18.68 -7.35
N HIS A 391 -8.11 -17.74 -7.07
CA HIS A 391 -9.51 -17.93 -7.41
C HIS A 391 -10.00 -16.73 -8.23
N PRO A 392 -10.38 -16.93 -9.50
CA PRO A 392 -10.65 -15.81 -10.42
C PRO A 392 -11.89 -15.00 -10.06
N ILE A 393 -12.84 -15.59 -9.34
CA ILE A 393 -14.14 -14.96 -9.04
C ILE A 393 -14.22 -14.50 -7.59
N VAL A 394 -13.87 -15.36 -6.63
CA VAL A 394 -14.01 -15.09 -5.19
C VAL A 394 -12.66 -14.97 -4.47
N GLY A 395 -11.56 -14.93 -5.21
CA GLY A 395 -10.20 -14.85 -4.67
C GLY A 395 -9.85 -13.46 -4.13
N GLY A 396 -10.61 -12.44 -4.47
CA GLY A 396 -10.31 -11.05 -4.13
C GLY A 396 -8.93 -10.65 -4.68
N GLU A 397 -8.10 -10.07 -3.84
CA GLU A 397 -6.75 -9.60 -4.21
C GLU A 397 -5.68 -10.72 -4.26
N LYS A 398 -6.01 -11.98 -3.95
CA LYS A 398 -5.04 -13.09 -3.91
C LYS A 398 -4.18 -13.22 -5.17
N PRO A 399 -4.71 -13.11 -6.39
CA PRO A 399 -3.90 -13.18 -7.60
C PRO A 399 -2.88 -12.03 -7.69
N MET A 400 -3.28 -10.83 -7.31
CA MET A 400 -2.40 -9.66 -7.28
C MET A 400 -1.32 -9.82 -6.22
N ASP A 401 -1.69 -10.16 -4.99
CA ASP A 401 -0.76 -10.38 -3.88
C ASP A 401 0.27 -11.46 -4.21
N PHE A 402 -0.19 -12.56 -4.81
CA PHE A 402 0.70 -13.66 -5.18
C PHE A 402 1.63 -13.27 -6.34
N ALA A 403 1.16 -12.45 -7.28
CA ALA A 403 2.02 -11.92 -8.34
C ALA A 403 3.09 -10.97 -7.78
N TYR A 404 2.73 -10.04 -6.91
CA TYR A 404 3.66 -9.15 -6.23
C TYR A 404 4.66 -9.90 -5.35
N PHE A 405 4.19 -10.90 -4.61
CA PHE A 405 5.03 -11.76 -3.82
C PHE A 405 6.10 -12.47 -4.67
N ASN A 406 5.69 -13.05 -5.81
CA ASN A 406 6.60 -13.67 -6.75
C ASN A 406 7.59 -12.67 -7.39
N ALA A 407 7.14 -11.46 -7.70
CA ALA A 407 8.01 -10.40 -8.21
C ALA A 407 9.07 -10.01 -7.18
N VAL A 408 8.71 -9.84 -5.91
CA VAL A 408 9.66 -9.59 -4.80
C VAL A 408 10.64 -10.75 -4.65
N MET A 409 10.15 -11.99 -4.71
CA MET A 409 11.00 -13.18 -4.62
C MET A 409 12.02 -13.25 -5.75
N LYS A 410 11.64 -12.85 -6.95
CA LYS A 410 12.50 -12.88 -8.14
C LYS A 410 13.44 -11.70 -8.22
N SER A 411 13.07 -10.54 -7.69
CA SER A 411 13.87 -9.32 -7.74
C SER A 411 15.16 -9.45 -6.91
N THR A 412 16.28 -9.08 -7.51
CA THR A 412 17.60 -9.03 -6.87
C THR A 412 17.94 -7.66 -6.31
N TRP A 413 17.29 -6.63 -6.83
CA TRP A 413 17.43 -5.25 -6.41
C TRP A 413 16.07 -4.66 -6.08
N PHE A 414 16.03 -3.63 -5.25
CA PHE A 414 14.81 -2.94 -4.85
C PHE A 414 14.78 -1.49 -5.37
N PRO A 415 13.58 -0.94 -5.65
CA PRO A 415 12.26 -1.58 -5.58
C PRO A 415 12.08 -2.70 -6.61
N PRO A 416 11.19 -3.70 -6.34
CA PRO A 416 11.00 -4.84 -7.22
C PRO A 416 10.25 -4.44 -8.49
N TYR A 417 10.43 -5.22 -9.56
CA TYR A 417 9.71 -5.01 -10.81
C TYR A 417 8.23 -5.30 -10.67
N ASN A 418 7.41 -4.45 -11.29
CA ASN A 418 5.96 -4.62 -11.29
C ASN A 418 5.56 -5.72 -12.29
N PRO A 419 4.90 -6.82 -11.84
CA PRO A 419 4.48 -7.90 -12.75
C PRO A 419 3.29 -7.54 -13.63
N TRP A 420 2.58 -6.43 -13.33
CA TRP A 420 1.42 -5.97 -14.06
C TRP A 420 1.72 -4.84 -15.04
N LEU A 421 2.86 -4.17 -14.87
CA LEU A 421 3.26 -3.04 -15.72
C LEU A 421 4.74 -3.19 -16.07
N SER A 422 5.01 -3.55 -17.32
CA SER A 422 6.37 -3.72 -17.83
C SER A 422 7.16 -2.41 -17.74
N GLY A 423 8.42 -2.52 -17.31
CA GLY A 423 9.32 -1.36 -17.15
C GLY A 423 9.10 -0.53 -15.89
N ALA A 424 8.04 -0.79 -15.12
CA ALA A 424 7.78 -0.11 -13.85
C ALA A 424 8.26 -0.94 -12.64
N THR A 425 8.28 -0.31 -11.47
CA THR A 425 8.58 -0.93 -10.19
C THR A 425 7.36 -0.90 -9.27
N ILE A 426 7.33 -1.83 -8.29
CA ILE A 426 6.27 -1.84 -7.28
C ILE A 426 6.61 -0.80 -6.22
N ASN A 427 5.68 0.11 -5.93
CA ASN A 427 5.75 1.05 -4.81
C ASN A 427 4.75 0.72 -3.69
N TYR A 428 3.83 -0.23 -3.91
CA TYR A 428 2.72 -0.56 -3.03
C TYR A 428 3.04 -1.74 -2.11
N TYR A 429 3.03 -1.53 -0.83
CA TYR A 429 3.35 -2.38 0.35
C TYR A 429 4.24 -3.62 0.12
N TYR A 430 5.16 -3.55 -0.82
CA TYR A 430 6.02 -4.70 -1.15
C TYR A 430 6.96 -5.14 -0.01
N PHE A 431 7.25 -4.27 0.97
CA PHE A 431 8.14 -4.62 2.08
C PHE A 431 7.58 -5.75 2.96
N GLY A 432 6.25 -5.84 3.10
CA GLY A 432 5.60 -6.99 3.73
C GLY A 432 5.93 -8.30 3.02
N PHE A 433 5.95 -8.30 1.70
CA PHE A 433 6.35 -9.46 0.90
C PHE A 433 7.86 -9.77 1.01
N VAL A 434 8.71 -8.75 1.24
CA VAL A 434 10.14 -8.99 1.57
C VAL A 434 10.24 -9.76 2.88
N ILE A 435 9.56 -9.32 3.95
CA ILE A 435 9.57 -9.98 5.26
C ILE A 435 9.09 -11.44 5.13
N ALA A 436 7.95 -11.66 4.47
CA ALA A 436 7.36 -12.99 4.30
C ALA A 436 8.19 -13.89 3.37
N GLY A 437 8.86 -13.32 2.39
CA GLY A 437 9.64 -14.06 1.39
C GLY A 437 11.04 -14.49 1.83
N LEU A 438 11.62 -13.84 2.84
CA LEU A 438 12.96 -14.17 3.31
C LEU A 438 13.15 -15.61 3.76
N PRO A 439 12.28 -16.18 4.62
CA PRO A 439 12.39 -17.58 5.01
C PRO A 439 12.34 -18.52 3.80
N MET A 440 11.55 -18.18 2.78
CA MET A 440 11.45 -18.97 1.55
C MET A 440 12.78 -19.01 0.80
N LYS A 441 13.38 -17.85 0.53
CA LYS A 441 14.71 -17.78 -0.11
C LYS A 441 15.77 -18.51 0.69
N LEU A 442 15.78 -18.32 2.02
CA LEU A 442 16.77 -18.94 2.90
C LEU A 442 16.63 -20.46 2.91
N LEU A 443 15.41 -20.98 3.04
CA LEU A 443 15.11 -22.40 3.14
C LEU A 443 14.97 -23.09 1.77
N GLY A 444 14.88 -22.33 0.68
CA GLY A 444 14.65 -22.84 -0.66
C GLY A 444 13.25 -23.44 -0.86
N VAL A 445 12.25 -22.89 -0.18
CA VAL A 445 10.83 -23.31 -0.28
C VAL A 445 10.13 -22.46 -1.34
N PRO A 446 9.44 -23.04 -2.34
CA PRO A 446 8.79 -22.30 -3.41
C PRO A 446 7.60 -21.48 -2.89
N SER A 447 7.24 -20.43 -3.62
CA SER A 447 6.20 -19.47 -3.23
C SER A 447 4.84 -20.11 -2.99
N THR A 448 4.49 -21.16 -3.72
CA THR A 448 3.22 -21.92 -3.57
C THR A 448 3.08 -22.57 -2.18
N ILE A 449 4.17 -23.05 -1.61
CA ILE A 449 4.21 -23.58 -0.25
C ILE A 449 4.43 -22.43 0.75
N GLY A 450 5.42 -21.57 0.48
CA GLY A 450 5.85 -20.53 1.40
C GLY A 450 4.78 -19.48 1.70
N TYR A 451 3.95 -19.10 0.72
CA TYR A 451 2.82 -18.20 0.98
C TYR A 451 1.83 -18.82 1.98
N ASN A 452 1.53 -20.12 1.81
CA ASN A 452 0.69 -20.87 2.73
C ASN A 452 1.31 -21.06 4.13
N LEU A 453 2.64 -20.93 4.28
CA LEU A 453 3.32 -20.98 5.58
C LEU A 453 3.52 -19.59 6.20
N ALA A 454 3.59 -18.54 5.38
CA ALA A 454 3.68 -17.16 5.86
C ALA A 454 2.44 -16.74 6.66
N LEU A 455 1.24 -17.08 6.18
CA LEU A 455 -0.02 -16.75 6.87
C LEU A 455 -0.12 -17.36 8.28
N PRO A 456 0.12 -18.67 8.51
CA PRO A 456 0.23 -19.26 9.83
C PRO A 456 1.28 -18.59 10.73
N THR A 457 2.41 -18.21 10.12
CA THR A 457 3.47 -17.51 10.85
C THR A 457 3.01 -16.15 11.34
N LEU A 458 2.40 -15.33 10.48
CA LEU A 458 1.88 -14.02 10.86
C LEU A 458 0.80 -14.13 11.93
N PHE A 459 -0.10 -15.09 11.79
CA PHE A 459 -1.13 -15.35 12.81
C PHE A 459 -0.51 -15.68 14.18
N ALA A 460 0.47 -16.59 14.21
CA ALA A 460 1.15 -17.00 15.43
C ALA A 460 2.01 -15.87 16.03
N LEU A 461 2.67 -15.05 15.18
CA LEU A 461 3.42 -13.87 15.63
C LEU A 461 2.49 -12.83 16.26
N THR A 462 1.32 -12.57 15.66
CA THR A 462 0.31 -11.65 16.19
C THR A 462 -0.20 -12.12 17.55
N GLY A 463 -0.58 -13.40 17.67
CA GLY A 463 -1.03 -13.97 18.93
C GLY A 463 0.05 -13.97 20.01
N GLY A 464 1.29 -14.31 19.65
CA GLY A 464 2.44 -14.27 20.56
C GLY A 464 2.77 -12.85 21.04
N ALA A 465 2.74 -11.86 20.13
CA ALA A 465 2.96 -10.47 20.49
C ALA A 465 1.83 -9.91 21.38
N ALA A 466 0.58 -10.23 21.09
CA ALA A 466 -0.56 -9.85 21.92
C ALA A 466 -0.48 -10.45 23.32
N PHE A 467 -0.11 -11.74 23.43
CA PHE A 467 0.13 -12.40 24.71
C PHE A 467 1.26 -11.69 25.49
N SER A 468 2.39 -11.41 24.85
CA SER A 468 3.52 -10.69 25.46
C SER A 468 3.10 -9.30 25.98
N ALA A 469 2.38 -8.54 25.16
CA ALA A 469 1.88 -7.22 25.55
C ALA A 469 0.94 -7.30 26.77
N ALA A 470 -0.06 -8.18 26.72
CA ALA A 470 -1.00 -8.38 27.82
C ALA A 470 -0.29 -8.84 29.09
N PHE A 471 0.64 -9.81 28.98
CA PHE A 471 1.43 -10.30 30.10
C PHE A 471 2.25 -9.19 30.77
N ASN A 472 2.94 -8.36 30.00
CA ASN A 472 3.74 -7.28 30.56
C ASN A 472 2.91 -6.14 31.16
N LEU A 473 1.65 -5.94 30.69
CA LEU A 473 0.74 -4.93 31.25
C LEU A 473 0.12 -5.38 32.61
N VAL A 474 -0.19 -6.68 32.76
CA VAL A 474 -0.87 -7.20 33.98
C VAL A 474 0.13 -7.73 35.02
N ALA A 475 1.33 -8.12 34.60
CA ALA A 475 2.32 -8.63 35.54
C ALA A 475 2.80 -7.52 36.47
N PRO A 476 2.80 -7.72 37.81
CA PRO A 476 3.33 -6.72 38.72
C PRO A 476 4.79 -6.40 38.35
N LEU A 477 5.15 -5.12 38.34
CA LEU A 477 6.55 -4.73 38.19
C LEU A 477 7.35 -5.38 39.32
N ASP A 478 8.44 -6.07 39.01
CA ASP A 478 9.39 -6.50 40.03
C ASP A 478 9.97 -5.23 40.69
N PRO A 479 10.02 -5.15 42.03
CA PRO A 479 10.56 -4.00 42.76
C PRO A 479 12.03 -3.73 42.43
#